data_bb0d93e625ec977fcf544354759c44f3
#
_entry.id   bb0d93e625ec977fcf544354759c44f3
#
_cell.length_a   1.000
_cell.length_b   1.000
_cell.length_c   1.000
_cell.angle_alpha   90.00
_cell.angle_beta   90.00
_cell.angle_gamma   90.00
#
_symmetry.space_group_name_H-M   'P 1'
#
loop_
_entity.id
_entity.type
_entity.pdbx_description
1 polymer ?
#
loop_
_entity_poly.entity_id
_entity_poly.type
_entity_poly.pdbx_seq_one_letter_code
_entity_poly.pdbx_strand_id
1 'polypeptide(L)'
;SLADYVSQKTLDLLAGSGVSIINSRIGVLGLTFKENVSDLRNSQSPMIVNELKKYGAKVLAHDPYISNQGLLETHGIELTDWQDQKDLDALLVLVPHDFYLKEKRLALFKTLKAEGIFIDVKSAFDRTLLRGNQQYWSL
;
A
#
# COMPACT_ATOMS: atom_id res chain seq x y z
N SER A 1 10.27 -2.56 -14.70
CA SER A 1 8.81 -2.66 -14.69
C SER A 1 8.20 -1.61 -13.78
N LEU A 2 6.90 -1.44 -13.85
CA LEU A 2 6.18 -0.54 -12.94
C LEU A 2 6.34 -0.99 -11.49
N ALA A 3 6.27 -2.30 -11.25
CA ALA A 3 6.44 -2.84 -9.91
C ALA A 3 7.82 -2.51 -9.32
N ASP A 4 8.87 -2.66 -10.11
CA ASP A 4 10.23 -2.31 -9.68
C ASP A 4 10.35 -0.83 -9.38
N TYR A 5 9.77 0.00 -10.23
CA TYR A 5 9.81 1.45 -10.06
C TYR A 5 9.10 1.90 -8.79
N VAL A 6 7.88 1.40 -8.56
CA VAL A 6 7.11 1.77 -7.37
C VAL A 6 7.79 1.28 -6.09
N SER A 7 8.30 0.04 -6.10
CA SER A 7 9.02 -0.52 -4.95
C SER A 7 10.24 0.33 -4.60
N GLN A 8 11.07 0.63 -5.60
CA GLN A 8 12.28 1.43 -5.39
C GLN A 8 11.95 2.84 -4.92
N LYS A 9 10.93 3.46 -5.50
CA LYS A 9 10.49 4.79 -5.08
C LYS A 9 10.04 4.82 -3.64
N THR A 10 9.31 3.79 -3.21
CA THR A 10 8.88 3.66 -1.82
C THR A 10 10.09 3.62 -0.87
N LEU A 11 11.08 2.77 -1.21
CA LEU A 11 12.30 2.65 -0.41
C LEU A 11 13.07 3.97 -0.36
N ASP A 12 13.19 4.64 -1.48
CA ASP A 12 13.91 5.91 -1.57
C ASP A 12 13.23 7.00 -0.73
N LEU A 13 11.92 7.09 -0.77
CA LEU A 13 11.16 8.07 0.01
C LEU A 13 11.30 7.81 1.51
N LEU A 14 11.23 6.55 1.94
CA LEU A 14 11.41 6.19 3.35
C LEU A 14 12.83 6.54 3.81
N ALA A 15 13.84 6.14 3.05
CA ALA A 15 15.23 6.45 3.38
C ALA A 15 15.49 7.95 3.44
N GLY A 16 14.94 8.69 2.47
CA GLY A 16 15.05 10.15 2.42
C GLY A 16 14.39 10.85 3.60
N SER A 17 13.42 10.21 4.23
CA SER A 17 12.75 10.70 5.45
C SER A 17 13.41 10.22 6.74
N GLY A 18 14.54 9.52 6.64
CA GLY A 18 15.26 9.00 7.80
C GLY A 18 14.62 7.77 8.44
N VAL A 19 13.72 7.09 7.74
CA VAL A 19 13.05 5.90 8.26
C VAL A 19 13.86 4.67 7.87
N SER A 20 14.18 3.82 8.87
CA SER A 20 14.79 2.51 8.59
C SER A 20 13.82 1.62 7.84
N ILE A 21 14.28 1.00 6.76
CA ILE A 21 13.45 0.07 5.98
C ILE A 21 13.14 -1.18 6.80
N ILE A 22 14.15 -1.71 7.50
CA ILE A 22 13.96 -2.91 8.33
C ILE A 22 12.95 -2.59 9.43
N ASN A 23 11.91 -3.41 9.51
CA ASN A 23 10.78 -3.27 10.43
C ASN A 23 9.90 -2.03 10.20
N SER A 24 10.11 -1.28 9.12
CA SER A 24 9.16 -0.23 8.74
C SER A 24 7.79 -0.87 8.45
N ARG A 25 6.73 -0.16 8.79
CA ARG A 25 5.36 -0.62 8.57
C ARG A 25 4.85 0.00 7.29
N ILE A 26 4.57 -0.84 6.31
CA ILE A 26 4.12 -0.40 5.00
C ILE A 26 2.77 -1.06 4.69
N GLY A 27 1.73 -0.25 4.58
CA GLY A 27 0.43 -0.72 4.11
C GLY A 27 0.42 -0.76 2.58
N VAL A 28 -0.10 -1.83 2.01
CA VAL A 28 -0.28 -1.96 0.56
C VAL A 28 -1.74 -2.33 0.30
N LEU A 29 -2.47 -1.41 -0.30
CA LEU A 29 -3.90 -1.53 -0.54
C LEU A 29 -4.19 -1.75 -2.02
N GLY A 30 -5.00 -2.76 -2.31
CA GLY A 30 -5.40 -3.08 -3.68
C GLY A 30 -4.40 -3.99 -4.38
N LEU A 31 -4.75 -5.27 -4.52
CA LEU A 31 -3.86 -6.29 -5.08
C LEU A 31 -4.40 -6.89 -6.38
N THR A 32 -5.60 -6.50 -6.80
CA THR A 32 -6.22 -7.03 -8.00
C THR A 32 -5.70 -6.32 -9.25
N PHE A 33 -6.06 -6.84 -10.42
CA PHE A 33 -5.63 -6.28 -11.71
C PHE A 33 -6.15 -4.86 -11.93
N LYS A 34 -7.41 -4.59 -11.52
CA LYS A 34 -8.02 -3.26 -11.65
C LYS A 34 -9.09 -3.04 -10.58
N GLU A 35 -9.64 -1.83 -10.57
CA GLU A 35 -10.58 -1.37 -9.55
C GLU A 35 -11.86 -2.19 -9.54
N ASN A 36 -12.32 -2.51 -8.33
CA ASN A 36 -13.64 -3.10 -8.04
C ASN A 36 -13.89 -4.48 -8.66
N VAL A 37 -12.82 -5.23 -8.91
CA VAL A 37 -12.90 -6.61 -9.38
C VAL A 37 -12.03 -7.52 -8.51
N SER A 38 -12.26 -8.82 -8.57
CA SER A 38 -11.55 -9.82 -7.77
C SER A 38 -10.42 -10.52 -8.53
N ASP A 39 -10.08 -10.09 -9.74
CA ASP A 39 -9.13 -10.77 -10.61
C ASP A 39 -7.69 -10.45 -10.22
N LEU A 40 -6.93 -11.46 -9.81
CA LEU A 40 -5.51 -11.37 -9.50
C LEU A 40 -4.60 -11.59 -10.71
N ARG A 41 -5.15 -12.11 -11.81
CA ARG A 41 -4.34 -12.42 -12.99
C ARG A 41 -3.75 -11.14 -13.58
N ASN A 42 -2.48 -11.22 -13.95
CA ASN A 42 -1.73 -10.10 -14.53
C ASN A 42 -1.55 -8.89 -13.59
N SER A 43 -1.88 -9.03 -12.30
CA SER A 43 -1.62 -7.98 -11.34
C SER A 43 -0.14 -7.94 -10.97
N GLN A 44 0.44 -6.74 -10.95
CA GLN A 44 1.81 -6.53 -10.48
C GLN A 44 1.89 -6.23 -8.99
N SER A 45 0.75 -6.02 -8.34
CA SER A 45 0.72 -5.63 -6.92
C SER A 45 1.35 -6.66 -5.98
N PRO A 46 1.13 -7.99 -6.16
CA PRO A 46 1.81 -8.97 -5.31
C PRO A 46 3.33 -8.91 -5.42
N MET A 47 3.87 -8.55 -6.58
CA MET A 47 5.31 -8.38 -6.75
C MET A 47 5.86 -7.24 -5.89
N ILE A 48 5.11 -6.14 -5.80
CA ILE A 48 5.49 -5.00 -4.96
C ILE A 48 5.54 -5.40 -3.49
N VAL A 49 4.52 -6.11 -3.02
CA VAL A 49 4.48 -6.61 -1.64
C VAL A 49 5.71 -7.45 -1.34
N ASN A 50 6.02 -8.42 -2.19
CA ASN A 50 7.14 -9.32 -1.97
C ASN A 50 8.48 -8.61 -2.08
N GLU A 51 8.61 -7.65 -2.97
CA GLU A 51 9.83 -6.86 -3.11
C GLU A 51 10.12 -6.05 -1.84
N LEU A 52 9.12 -5.37 -1.30
CA LEU A 52 9.28 -4.60 -0.07
C LEU A 52 9.63 -5.51 1.12
N LYS A 53 9.05 -6.69 1.20
CA LYS A 53 9.39 -7.67 2.23
C LYS A 53 10.86 -8.10 2.16
N LYS A 54 11.42 -8.23 0.97
CA LYS A 54 12.82 -8.62 0.79
C LYS A 54 13.78 -7.62 1.44
N TYR A 55 13.41 -6.35 1.50
CA TYR A 55 14.23 -5.33 2.14
C TYR A 55 13.99 -5.21 3.65
N GLY A 56 13.17 -6.08 4.22
CA GLY A 56 12.97 -6.17 5.66
C GLY A 56 11.79 -5.35 6.19
N ALA A 57 10.99 -4.77 5.33
CA ALA A 57 9.78 -4.06 5.74
C ALA A 57 8.72 -5.06 6.24
N LYS A 58 7.90 -4.60 7.19
CA LYS A 58 6.70 -5.29 7.61
C LYS A 58 5.56 -4.80 6.75
N VAL A 59 5.21 -5.60 5.74
CA VAL A 59 4.18 -5.23 4.76
C VAL A 59 2.82 -5.76 5.19
N LEU A 60 1.85 -4.85 5.27
CA LEU A 60 0.47 -5.15 5.62
C LEU A 60 -0.39 -5.02 4.37
N ALA A 61 -0.61 -6.15 3.69
CA ALA A 61 -1.36 -6.20 2.45
C ALA A 61 -2.86 -6.31 2.73
N HIS A 62 -3.68 -5.58 2.00
CA HIS A 62 -5.13 -5.58 2.16
C HIS A 62 -5.82 -5.45 0.80
N ASP A 63 -6.89 -6.22 0.62
CA ASP A 63 -7.80 -6.08 -0.52
C ASP A 63 -9.15 -6.70 -0.15
N PRO A 64 -10.26 -5.95 -0.26
CA PRO A 64 -11.57 -6.46 0.13
C PRO A 64 -12.19 -7.44 -0.86
N TYR A 65 -11.62 -7.58 -2.05
CA TYR A 65 -12.21 -8.37 -3.14
C TYR A 65 -11.60 -9.75 -3.33
N ILE A 66 -10.52 -10.07 -2.62
CA ILE A 66 -9.81 -11.34 -2.82
C ILE A 66 -9.79 -12.17 -1.56
N SER A 67 -9.71 -13.51 -1.74
CA SER A 67 -9.58 -14.41 -0.61
C SER A 67 -8.13 -14.53 -0.17
N ASN A 68 -7.93 -14.68 1.13
CA ASN A 68 -6.60 -14.89 1.69
C ASN A 68 -5.95 -16.18 1.16
N GLN A 69 -6.74 -17.23 1.03
CA GLN A 69 -6.22 -18.53 0.61
C GLN A 69 -5.59 -18.49 -0.79
N GLY A 70 -6.28 -17.90 -1.76
CA GLY A 70 -5.76 -17.79 -3.13
C GLY A 70 -4.47 -17.00 -3.21
N LEU A 71 -4.41 -15.90 -2.48
CA LEU A 71 -3.21 -15.04 -2.44
C LEU A 71 -2.04 -15.75 -1.76
N LEU A 72 -2.31 -16.47 -0.68
CA LEU A 72 -1.29 -17.22 0.04
C LEU A 72 -0.70 -18.32 -0.83
N GLU A 73 -1.55 -19.10 -1.51
CA GLU A 73 -1.11 -20.21 -2.34
C GLU A 73 -0.28 -19.77 -3.55
N THR A 74 -0.67 -18.67 -4.20
CA THR A 74 -0.02 -18.22 -5.44
C THR A 74 1.16 -17.29 -5.20
N HIS A 75 1.13 -16.48 -4.15
CA HIS A 75 2.11 -15.43 -3.91
C HIS A 75 2.77 -15.45 -2.53
N GLY A 76 2.32 -16.34 -1.64
CA GLY A 76 2.86 -16.42 -0.29
C GLY A 76 2.52 -15.21 0.58
N ILE A 77 1.46 -14.48 0.25
CA ILE A 77 1.04 -13.26 0.94
C ILE A 77 -0.21 -13.54 1.76
N GLU A 78 -0.19 -13.16 3.04
CA GLU A 78 -1.37 -13.15 3.89
C GLU A 78 -1.97 -11.76 3.93
N LEU A 79 -3.30 -11.68 3.77
CA LEU A 79 -4.02 -10.43 3.91
C LEU A 79 -4.13 -10.05 5.39
N THR A 80 -4.08 -8.76 5.66
CA THR A 80 -4.38 -8.20 6.97
C THR A 80 -5.81 -7.69 7.01
N ASP A 81 -6.38 -7.62 8.22
CA ASP A 81 -7.66 -6.95 8.42
C ASP A 81 -7.48 -5.44 8.35
N TRP A 82 -8.55 -4.72 8.00
CA TRP A 82 -8.46 -3.27 7.90
C TRP A 82 -7.97 -2.61 9.19
N GLN A 83 -8.42 -3.09 10.35
CA GLN A 83 -8.03 -2.50 11.64
C GLN A 83 -6.55 -2.62 11.96
N ASP A 84 -5.82 -3.49 11.27
CA ASP A 84 -4.37 -3.62 11.44
C ASP A 84 -3.60 -2.58 10.62
N GLN A 85 -4.27 -1.88 9.72
CA GLN A 85 -3.70 -0.77 8.96
C GLN A 85 -3.60 0.44 9.87
N LYS A 86 -2.49 0.55 10.60
CA LYS A 86 -2.25 1.64 11.56
C LYS A 86 -0.76 1.81 11.81
N ASP A 87 -0.39 2.98 12.30
CA ASP A 87 1.00 3.32 12.62
C ASP A 87 1.92 3.06 11.42
N LEU A 88 1.46 3.40 10.23
CA LEU A 88 2.20 3.13 9.00
C LEU A 88 3.24 4.20 8.73
N ASP A 89 4.43 3.76 8.35
CA ASP A 89 5.49 4.63 7.84
C ASP A 89 5.21 5.04 6.40
N ALA A 90 4.62 4.12 5.63
CA ALA A 90 4.16 4.39 4.26
C ALA A 90 2.86 3.66 3.99
N LEU A 91 2.03 4.24 3.14
CA LEU A 91 0.80 3.64 2.65
C LEU A 91 0.79 3.74 1.12
N LEU A 92 0.75 2.58 0.46
CA LEU A 92 0.65 2.49 -0.99
C LEU A 92 -0.78 2.10 -1.36
N VAL A 93 -1.41 2.88 -2.22
CA VAL A 93 -2.66 2.46 -2.85
C VAL A 93 -2.36 2.15 -4.30
N LEU A 94 -2.34 0.85 -4.63
CA LEU A 94 -1.98 0.37 -5.96
C LEU A 94 -3.20 0.25 -6.85
N VAL A 95 -4.32 -0.16 -6.28
CA VAL A 95 -5.60 -0.26 -6.97
C VAL A 95 -6.65 0.45 -6.11
N PRO A 96 -7.13 1.63 -6.54
CA PRO A 96 -8.03 2.44 -5.73
C PRO A 96 -9.49 1.97 -5.82
N HIS A 97 -9.77 0.82 -5.20
CA HIS A 97 -11.14 0.32 -5.08
C HIS A 97 -12.05 1.37 -4.43
N ASP A 98 -13.33 1.32 -4.74
CA ASP A 98 -14.34 2.19 -4.11
C ASP A 98 -14.33 2.04 -2.58
N PHE A 99 -14.01 0.86 -2.08
CA PHE A 99 -13.85 0.64 -0.65
C PHE A 99 -12.88 1.66 -0.03
N TYR A 100 -11.77 1.95 -0.70
CA TYR A 100 -10.78 2.92 -0.21
C TYR A 100 -11.18 4.36 -0.50
N LEU A 101 -11.69 4.60 -1.71
CA LEU A 101 -12.04 5.96 -2.16
C LEU A 101 -13.28 6.52 -1.46
N LYS A 102 -14.24 5.64 -1.11
CA LYS A 102 -15.54 6.04 -0.57
C LYS A 102 -15.68 5.67 0.90
N GLU A 103 -15.67 4.37 1.22
CA GLU A 103 -15.91 3.93 2.60
C GLU A 103 -14.80 4.35 3.56
N LYS A 104 -13.55 4.26 3.13
CA LYS A 104 -12.37 4.57 3.97
C LYS A 104 -11.73 5.90 3.66
N ARG A 105 -12.43 6.76 2.96
CA ARG A 105 -11.88 8.03 2.45
C ARG A 105 -11.14 8.86 3.50
N LEU A 106 -11.72 9.05 4.67
CA LEU A 106 -11.08 9.80 5.76
C LEU A 106 -10.19 8.93 6.63
N ALA A 107 -10.65 7.71 6.93
CA ALA A 107 -9.91 6.78 7.78
C ALA A 107 -8.56 6.41 7.19
N LEU A 108 -8.44 6.38 5.87
CA LEU A 108 -7.24 5.99 5.17
C LEU A 108 -6.04 6.84 5.57
N PHE A 109 -6.20 8.15 5.66
CA PHE A 109 -5.09 9.05 6.03
C PHE A 109 -4.72 8.93 7.50
N LYS A 110 -5.61 8.42 8.34
CA LYS A 110 -5.37 8.17 9.77
C LYS A 110 -4.54 6.90 10.01
N THR A 111 -4.40 6.04 9.01
CA THR A 111 -3.54 4.85 9.11
C THR A 111 -2.07 5.23 9.17
N LEU A 112 -1.72 6.36 8.57
CA LEU A 112 -0.36 6.86 8.50
C LEU A 112 0.06 7.59 9.78
N LYS A 113 1.32 7.42 10.14
CA LYS A 113 1.96 8.28 11.15
C LYS A 113 1.92 9.75 10.72
N ALA A 114 2.15 10.65 11.66
CA ALA A 114 2.14 12.10 11.43
C ALA A 114 3.12 12.55 10.34
N GLU A 115 4.19 11.80 10.11
CA GLU A 115 5.20 12.07 9.08
C GLU A 115 5.25 10.97 8.03
N GLY A 116 4.19 10.15 7.95
CA GLY A 116 4.12 9.04 7.02
C GLY A 116 4.01 9.49 5.57
N ILE A 117 4.28 8.56 4.67
CA ILE A 117 4.31 8.82 3.23
C ILE A 117 3.13 8.11 2.56
N PHE A 118 2.31 8.89 1.85
CA PHE A 118 1.21 8.36 1.06
C PHE A 118 1.62 8.28 -0.41
N ILE A 119 1.63 7.06 -0.92
CA ILE A 119 2.00 6.77 -2.31
C ILE A 119 0.73 6.38 -3.07
N ASP A 120 0.22 7.32 -3.83
CA ASP A 120 -1.02 7.23 -4.60
C ASP A 120 -0.68 6.94 -6.06
N VAL A 121 -0.50 5.65 -6.37
CA VAL A 121 0.07 5.26 -7.67
C VAL A 121 -0.78 5.74 -8.84
N LYS A 122 -2.11 5.71 -8.72
CA LYS A 122 -3.00 6.12 -9.82
C LYS A 122 -3.54 7.54 -9.68
N SER A 123 -3.00 8.33 -8.76
CA SER A 123 -3.43 9.73 -8.55
C SER A 123 -4.93 9.85 -8.32
N ALA A 124 -5.49 8.95 -7.51
CA ALA A 124 -6.94 8.83 -7.33
C ALA A 124 -7.49 9.57 -6.10
N PHE A 125 -6.62 10.02 -5.20
CA PHE A 125 -7.04 10.59 -3.92
C PHE A 125 -6.87 12.11 -3.87
N ASP A 126 -7.68 12.72 -3.02
CA ASP A 126 -7.59 14.14 -2.73
C ASP A 126 -6.45 14.38 -1.74
N ARG A 127 -5.34 14.92 -2.21
CA ARG A 127 -4.17 15.18 -1.39
C ARG A 127 -4.37 16.24 -0.31
N THR A 128 -5.45 17.03 -0.39
CA THR A 128 -5.79 17.99 0.67
C THR A 128 -6.22 17.30 1.95
N LEU A 129 -6.50 16.00 1.90
CA LEU A 129 -6.86 15.21 3.07
C LEU A 129 -5.65 14.74 3.88
N LEU A 130 -4.43 14.95 3.39
CA LEU A 130 -3.21 14.68 4.15
C LEU A 130 -3.22 15.47 5.46
N ARG A 131 -2.62 14.88 6.49
CA ARG A 131 -2.63 15.43 7.84
C ARG A 131 -1.21 15.75 8.30
N GLY A 132 -1.07 16.83 9.07
CA GLY A 132 0.22 17.19 9.65
C GLY A 132 1.33 17.32 8.61
N ASN A 133 2.43 16.62 8.82
CA ASN A 133 3.58 16.60 7.93
C ASN A 133 3.62 15.38 7.02
N GLN A 134 2.48 14.75 6.80
CA GLN A 134 2.41 13.62 5.87
C GLN A 134 2.84 14.05 4.46
N GLN A 135 3.59 13.19 3.80
CA GLN A 135 4.10 13.44 2.45
C GLN A 135 3.23 12.71 1.43
N TYR A 136 3.17 13.25 0.22
CA TYR A 136 2.39 12.68 -0.88
C TYR A 136 3.26 12.49 -2.10
N TRP A 137 3.11 11.32 -2.75
CA TRP A 137 3.72 11.06 -4.04
C TRP A 137 2.73 10.31 -4.93
N SER A 138 2.73 10.63 -6.22
CA SER A 138 1.95 9.91 -7.23
C SER A 138 2.79 9.72 -8.48
N LEU A 139 2.41 8.70 -9.25
CA LEU A 139 3.06 8.41 -10.52
C LEU A 139 2.67 9.42 -11.61
#